data_3a64bf06e413d58e562c589ab320ed0e
#
_entry.id   3a64bf06e413d58e562c589ab320ed0e
#
_cell.length_a   1.000
_cell.length_b   1.000
_cell.length_c   1.000
_cell.angle_alpha   90.00
_cell.angle_beta   90.00
_cell.angle_gamma   90.00
#
_symmetry.space_group_name_H-M   'P 1'
#
loop_
_entity.id
_entity.type
_entity.pdbx_description
1 polymer ?
#
loop_
_entity_poly.entity_id
_entity_poly.type
_entity_poly.pdbx_seq_one_letter_code
_entity_poly.pdbx_strand_id
1 'polypeptide(L)'
;MANQDKLRVAVVGLGFGAQFVPIYLDHPDIESVAICDKDENRLRDVGDAFGIKLRFKDVGEVVATNDIDAVHLVSGIPHHAWQTVAVLNSGKHCACTVPMATSIADLKSIIAAQRNSGKTYMMMETAVYTRQFLYARQLKQDNVFGKIQFLRGAHYQDMEHWPPYWAGLPPMWYATHAVSPLLAIAETRAVKVHCFGSGDMRDELHKQYGNPYPVETSIFQLDMPNLSTEVTRTLFHCARPYMESFVIYGENACYEWQMEDEPPALFRASPIVPGQLRHFTVERPVPPDRADLLPPEIRKYTRRFIYTDKEKHLSIEQGGGHHGSHPHLVHEFVRSIVENRKPWIDAVTAANW
;
A
#
# COMPACT_ATOMS: atom_id res chain seq x y z
N MET A 1 -13.54 -25.16 -18.47
CA MET A 1 -13.48 -24.05 -17.51
C MET A 1 -14.64 -23.15 -17.85
N ALA A 2 -15.55 -22.90 -16.89
CA ALA A 2 -16.67 -21.99 -17.11
C ALA A 2 -16.09 -20.62 -17.49
N ASN A 3 -16.68 -20.01 -18.52
CA ASN A 3 -16.36 -18.63 -18.90
C ASN A 3 -16.76 -17.73 -17.73
N GLN A 4 -15.81 -17.43 -16.85
CA GLN A 4 -16.06 -16.47 -15.78
C GLN A 4 -16.16 -15.11 -16.44
N ASP A 5 -17.25 -14.39 -16.21
CA ASP A 5 -17.43 -13.06 -16.77
C ASP A 5 -16.29 -12.16 -16.26
N LYS A 6 -15.67 -11.43 -17.19
CA LYS A 6 -14.62 -10.46 -16.87
C LYS A 6 -15.20 -9.31 -16.05
N LEU A 7 -14.39 -8.68 -15.23
CA LEU A 7 -14.81 -7.61 -14.33
C LEU A 7 -14.83 -6.24 -15.02
N ARG A 8 -15.82 -5.43 -14.68
CA ARG A 8 -15.91 -4.02 -15.04
C ARG A 8 -15.50 -3.17 -13.84
N VAL A 9 -14.40 -2.42 -13.95
CA VAL A 9 -13.77 -1.73 -12.82
C VAL A 9 -13.86 -0.23 -13.00
N ALA A 10 -14.18 0.50 -11.92
CA ALA A 10 -14.06 1.95 -11.87
C ALA A 10 -12.87 2.36 -10.99
N VAL A 11 -12.03 3.28 -11.49
CA VAL A 11 -10.97 3.96 -10.70
C VAL A 11 -11.47 5.33 -10.29
N VAL A 12 -11.54 5.59 -8.98
CA VAL A 12 -12.06 6.83 -8.38
C VAL A 12 -10.93 7.65 -7.77
N GLY A 13 -10.73 8.88 -8.27
CA GLY A 13 -9.60 9.75 -7.90
C GLY A 13 -8.41 9.53 -8.81
N LEU A 14 -8.24 10.40 -9.81
CA LEU A 14 -7.28 10.23 -10.88
C LEU A 14 -5.93 10.96 -10.67
N GLY A 15 -5.74 11.63 -9.54
CA GLY A 15 -4.45 12.22 -9.22
C GLY A 15 -3.35 11.15 -9.21
N PHE A 16 -3.38 10.28 -8.23
CA PHE A 16 -2.53 9.09 -8.15
C PHE A 16 -3.14 7.90 -8.91
N GLY A 17 -4.48 7.81 -8.92
CA GLY A 17 -5.20 6.67 -9.50
C GLY A 17 -4.98 6.44 -10.99
N ALA A 18 -4.61 7.49 -11.75
CA ALA A 18 -4.28 7.34 -13.17
C ALA A 18 -3.18 6.31 -13.45
N GLN A 19 -2.29 6.07 -12.47
CA GLN A 19 -1.23 5.06 -12.57
C GLN A 19 -1.77 3.61 -12.62
N PHE A 20 -2.94 3.36 -12.08
CA PHE A 20 -3.55 2.03 -12.08
C PHE A 20 -4.39 1.76 -13.33
N VAL A 21 -4.85 2.81 -14.01
CA VAL A 21 -5.73 2.70 -15.17
C VAL A 21 -5.18 1.78 -16.25
N PRO A 22 -3.96 1.95 -16.78
CA PRO A 22 -3.43 1.09 -17.83
C PRO A 22 -3.19 -0.35 -17.37
N ILE A 23 -2.94 -0.56 -16.07
CA ILE A 23 -2.77 -1.90 -15.52
C ILE A 23 -4.10 -2.66 -15.55
N TYR A 24 -5.22 -1.99 -15.17
CA TYR A 24 -6.56 -2.58 -15.32
C TYR A 24 -6.93 -2.81 -16.79
N LEU A 25 -6.64 -1.87 -17.69
CA LEU A 25 -6.93 -2.02 -19.10
C LEU A 25 -6.25 -3.23 -19.75
N ASP A 26 -5.02 -3.51 -19.33
CA ASP A 26 -4.24 -4.63 -19.87
C ASP A 26 -4.47 -5.95 -19.10
N HIS A 27 -5.18 -5.94 -17.96
CA HIS A 27 -5.37 -7.15 -17.18
C HIS A 27 -6.35 -8.12 -17.87
N PRO A 28 -5.98 -9.41 -18.07
CA PRO A 28 -6.78 -10.36 -18.87
C PRO A 28 -8.18 -10.63 -18.34
N ASP A 29 -8.43 -10.48 -17.02
CA ASP A 29 -9.73 -10.71 -16.38
C ASP A 29 -10.58 -9.43 -16.27
N ILE A 30 -10.17 -8.32 -16.92
CA ILE A 30 -10.94 -7.07 -16.97
C ILE A 30 -11.61 -6.92 -18.34
N GLU A 31 -12.91 -6.63 -18.33
CA GLU A 31 -13.72 -6.34 -19.50
C GLU A 31 -13.62 -4.87 -19.91
N SER A 32 -13.79 -3.99 -18.92
CA SER A 32 -13.81 -2.55 -19.14
C SER A 32 -13.36 -1.78 -17.92
N VAL A 33 -12.86 -0.56 -18.16
CA VAL A 33 -12.45 0.39 -17.14
C VAL A 33 -13.27 1.65 -17.28
N ALA A 34 -13.83 2.10 -16.16
CA ALA A 34 -14.42 3.42 -15.99
C ALA A 34 -13.52 4.28 -15.11
N ILE A 35 -13.66 5.58 -15.20
CA ILE A 35 -12.92 6.54 -14.38
C ILE A 35 -13.85 7.54 -13.72
N CYS A 36 -13.44 8.02 -12.53
CA CYS A 36 -14.19 9.01 -11.79
C CYS A 36 -13.26 10.03 -11.15
N ASP A 37 -13.49 11.30 -11.40
CA ASP A 37 -12.81 12.41 -10.71
C ASP A 37 -13.71 13.64 -10.71
N LYS A 38 -13.71 14.41 -9.61
CA LYS A 38 -14.42 15.69 -9.52
C LYS A 38 -13.78 16.81 -10.36
N ASP A 39 -12.50 16.68 -10.69
CA ASP A 39 -11.78 17.56 -11.61
C ASP A 39 -12.08 17.18 -13.06
N GLU A 40 -12.92 17.96 -13.71
CA GLU A 40 -13.36 17.70 -15.09
C GLU A 40 -12.21 17.73 -16.10
N ASN A 41 -11.17 18.54 -15.87
CA ASN A 41 -10.01 18.57 -16.74
C ASN A 41 -9.22 17.25 -16.65
N ARG A 42 -8.95 16.81 -15.42
CA ARG A 42 -8.27 15.53 -15.18
C ARG A 42 -9.08 14.35 -15.73
N LEU A 43 -10.39 14.37 -15.49
CA LEU A 43 -11.30 13.33 -16.00
C LEU A 43 -11.28 13.26 -17.53
N ARG A 44 -11.30 14.42 -18.22
CA ARG A 44 -11.16 14.51 -19.67
C ARG A 44 -9.79 14.00 -20.11
N ASP A 45 -8.72 14.55 -19.55
CA ASP A 45 -7.36 14.32 -20.02
C ASP A 45 -6.96 12.84 -19.86
N VAL A 46 -7.26 12.22 -18.73
CA VAL A 46 -7.03 10.78 -18.50
C VAL A 46 -7.95 9.94 -19.40
N GLY A 47 -9.23 10.31 -19.49
CA GLY A 47 -10.18 9.58 -20.32
C GLY A 47 -9.82 9.60 -21.81
N ASP A 48 -9.33 10.71 -22.32
CA ASP A 48 -8.92 10.84 -23.73
C ASP A 48 -7.59 10.10 -23.98
N ALA A 49 -6.64 10.20 -23.05
CA ALA A 49 -5.35 9.51 -23.16
C ALA A 49 -5.49 7.99 -23.25
N PHE A 50 -6.38 7.42 -22.45
CA PHE A 50 -6.61 5.98 -22.42
C PHE A 50 -7.83 5.50 -23.23
N GLY A 51 -8.52 6.38 -23.93
CA GLY A 51 -9.69 6.05 -24.74
C GLY A 51 -10.91 5.60 -23.93
N ILE A 52 -11.00 5.99 -22.64
CA ILE A 52 -12.08 5.59 -21.74
C ILE A 52 -13.32 6.44 -21.98
N LYS A 53 -14.44 5.78 -22.27
CA LYS A 53 -15.72 6.44 -22.55
C LYS A 53 -16.58 6.63 -21.33
N LEU A 54 -16.58 5.66 -20.42
CA LEU A 54 -17.40 5.68 -19.21
C LEU A 54 -16.71 6.51 -18.13
N ARG A 55 -17.22 7.71 -17.87
CA ARG A 55 -16.63 8.72 -17.00
C ARG A 55 -17.68 9.26 -16.06
N PHE A 56 -17.35 9.34 -14.78
CA PHE A 56 -18.21 9.82 -13.70
C PHE A 56 -17.59 11.02 -12.99
N LYS A 57 -18.43 11.91 -12.45
CA LYS A 57 -17.95 13.09 -11.70
C LYS A 57 -17.91 12.87 -10.20
N ASP A 58 -18.68 11.94 -9.67
CA ASP A 58 -18.64 11.57 -8.28
C ASP A 58 -18.90 10.07 -8.04
N VAL A 59 -18.58 9.63 -6.83
CA VAL A 59 -18.71 8.22 -6.44
C VAL A 59 -20.17 7.78 -6.35
N GLY A 60 -21.12 8.69 -6.11
CA GLY A 60 -22.54 8.40 -6.09
C GLY A 60 -23.03 7.87 -7.44
N GLU A 61 -22.55 8.44 -8.54
CA GLU A 61 -22.85 7.94 -9.90
C GLU A 61 -22.26 6.53 -10.10
N VAL A 62 -21.02 6.28 -9.63
CA VAL A 62 -20.36 4.97 -9.73
C VAL A 62 -21.12 3.89 -8.96
N VAL A 63 -21.59 4.19 -7.74
CA VAL A 63 -22.32 3.19 -6.94
C VAL A 63 -23.73 2.96 -7.46
N ALA A 64 -24.34 3.91 -8.14
CA ALA A 64 -25.69 3.83 -8.67
C ALA A 64 -25.80 3.00 -9.97
N THR A 65 -24.73 2.88 -10.77
CA THR A 65 -24.77 2.14 -12.04
C THR A 65 -24.63 0.63 -11.84
N ASN A 66 -25.25 -0.15 -12.72
CA ASN A 66 -25.06 -1.61 -12.80
C ASN A 66 -23.92 -2.01 -13.75
N ASP A 67 -23.24 -1.04 -14.38
CA ASP A 67 -22.17 -1.30 -15.35
C ASP A 67 -20.79 -1.50 -14.70
N ILE A 68 -20.72 -1.48 -13.36
CA ILE A 68 -19.48 -1.61 -12.57
C ILE A 68 -19.64 -2.73 -11.55
N ASP A 69 -18.68 -3.63 -11.50
CA ASP A 69 -18.61 -4.77 -10.57
C ASP A 69 -17.68 -4.49 -9.39
N ALA A 70 -16.61 -3.70 -9.63
CA ALA A 70 -15.62 -3.39 -8.63
C ALA A 70 -15.13 -1.94 -8.74
N VAL A 71 -14.75 -1.34 -7.61
CA VAL A 71 -14.28 0.03 -7.52
C VAL A 71 -12.93 0.09 -6.82
N HIS A 72 -11.97 0.79 -7.43
CA HIS A 72 -10.71 1.14 -6.80
C HIS A 72 -10.75 2.61 -6.37
N LEU A 73 -10.84 2.84 -5.05
CA LEU A 73 -10.83 4.16 -4.43
C LEU A 73 -9.39 4.64 -4.25
N VAL A 74 -9.05 5.74 -4.92
CA VAL A 74 -7.76 6.45 -4.84
C VAL A 74 -8.02 7.93 -4.49
N SER A 75 -9.10 8.19 -3.82
CA SER A 75 -9.51 9.51 -3.35
C SER A 75 -8.69 9.96 -2.13
N GLY A 76 -8.92 11.18 -1.64
CA GLY A 76 -8.25 11.66 -0.43
C GLY A 76 -8.67 10.90 0.82
N ILE A 77 -7.74 10.76 1.76
CA ILE A 77 -7.89 10.03 3.04
C ILE A 77 -9.23 10.30 3.77
N PRO A 78 -9.73 11.56 3.88
CA PRO A 78 -11.00 11.81 4.57
C PRO A 78 -12.22 11.16 3.92
N HIS A 79 -12.07 10.65 2.71
CA HIS A 79 -13.17 10.04 1.96
C HIS A 79 -13.14 8.51 1.97
N HIS A 80 -12.04 7.87 2.34
CA HIS A 80 -11.84 6.43 2.24
C HIS A 80 -12.96 5.64 2.94
N ALA A 81 -13.25 5.96 4.19
CA ALA A 81 -14.20 5.17 4.99
C ALA A 81 -15.63 5.21 4.41
N TRP A 82 -16.20 6.42 4.25
CA TRP A 82 -17.57 6.53 3.78
C TRP A 82 -17.76 6.05 2.34
N GLN A 83 -16.76 6.29 1.47
CA GLN A 83 -16.80 5.79 0.09
C GLN A 83 -16.72 4.26 0.04
N THR A 84 -15.83 3.66 0.82
CA THR A 84 -15.74 2.19 0.93
C THR A 84 -17.06 1.56 1.38
N VAL A 85 -17.68 2.15 2.42
CA VAL A 85 -18.98 1.67 2.92
C VAL A 85 -20.06 1.82 1.85
N ALA A 86 -20.10 2.95 1.11
CA ALA A 86 -21.06 3.16 0.03
C ALA A 86 -20.88 2.15 -1.10
N VAL A 87 -19.63 1.90 -1.53
CA VAL A 87 -19.31 0.91 -2.58
C VAL A 87 -19.74 -0.49 -2.17
N LEU A 88 -19.38 -0.93 -0.97
CA LEU A 88 -19.72 -2.27 -0.48
C LEU A 88 -21.24 -2.46 -0.33
N ASN A 89 -21.94 -1.46 0.22
CA ASN A 89 -23.39 -1.49 0.37
C ASN A 89 -24.15 -1.47 -0.97
N SER A 90 -23.53 -0.95 -2.04
CA SER A 90 -24.10 -1.01 -3.39
C SER A 90 -23.91 -2.38 -4.06
N GLY A 91 -23.32 -3.35 -3.36
CA GLY A 91 -23.10 -4.70 -3.88
C GLY A 91 -21.90 -4.82 -4.80
N LYS A 92 -20.94 -3.88 -4.75
CA LYS A 92 -19.71 -3.87 -5.54
C LYS A 92 -18.49 -4.25 -4.68
N HIS A 93 -17.48 -4.87 -5.31
CA HIS A 93 -16.18 -5.11 -4.69
C HIS A 93 -15.42 -3.80 -4.54
N CYS A 94 -14.59 -3.67 -3.51
CA CYS A 94 -13.88 -2.43 -3.20
C CYS A 94 -12.39 -2.67 -2.95
N ALA A 95 -11.53 -2.01 -3.73
CA ALA A 95 -10.15 -1.74 -3.37
C ALA A 95 -10.05 -0.29 -2.87
N CYS A 96 -9.25 -0.04 -1.84
CA CYS A 96 -9.04 1.31 -1.31
C CYS A 96 -7.55 1.52 -1.02
N THR A 97 -7.01 2.67 -1.43
CA THR A 97 -5.64 3.06 -1.06
C THR A 97 -5.53 3.30 0.44
N VAL A 98 -4.29 3.44 0.90
CA VAL A 98 -3.95 3.63 2.31
C VAL A 98 -4.15 5.08 2.79
N PRO A 99 -4.39 5.24 4.10
CA PRO A 99 -4.80 4.23 5.07
C PRO A 99 -6.25 3.82 4.86
N MET A 100 -6.63 2.65 5.35
CA MET A 100 -8.02 2.17 5.29
C MET A 100 -9.01 3.20 5.88
N ALA A 101 -8.68 3.77 7.03
CA ALA A 101 -9.40 4.83 7.72
C ALA A 101 -8.51 5.44 8.81
N THR A 102 -8.95 6.54 9.41
CA THR A 102 -8.24 7.26 10.49
C THR A 102 -8.94 7.17 11.85
N SER A 103 -10.03 6.42 11.95
CA SER A 103 -10.74 6.20 13.22
C SER A 103 -11.14 4.73 13.41
N ILE A 104 -11.15 4.26 14.66
CA ILE A 104 -11.61 2.90 15.01
C ILE A 104 -13.09 2.69 14.62
N ALA A 105 -13.91 3.73 14.71
CA ALA A 105 -15.32 3.66 14.32
C ALA A 105 -15.47 3.37 12.82
N ASP A 106 -14.68 4.04 11.99
CA ASP A 106 -14.68 3.84 10.55
C ASP A 106 -14.13 2.47 10.17
N LEU A 107 -13.06 2.00 10.80
CA LEU A 107 -12.53 0.64 10.59
C LEU A 107 -13.62 -0.42 10.86
N LYS A 108 -14.34 -0.28 11.98
CA LYS A 108 -15.46 -1.18 12.32
C LYS A 108 -16.59 -1.10 11.29
N SER A 109 -16.92 0.09 10.80
CA SER A 109 -17.96 0.31 9.79
C SER A 109 -17.61 -0.35 8.46
N ILE A 110 -16.35 -0.26 8.02
CA ILE A 110 -15.88 -0.92 6.79
C ILE A 110 -15.95 -2.46 6.95
N ILE A 111 -15.47 -2.99 8.08
CA ILE A 111 -15.53 -4.44 8.34
C ILE A 111 -17.00 -4.94 8.36
N ALA A 112 -17.90 -4.17 8.97
CA ALA A 112 -19.33 -4.51 8.98
C ALA A 112 -19.94 -4.47 7.58
N ALA A 113 -19.66 -3.43 6.80
CA ALA A 113 -20.13 -3.31 5.42
C ALA A 113 -19.59 -4.44 4.53
N GLN A 114 -18.32 -4.80 4.67
CA GLN A 114 -17.73 -5.92 3.94
C GLN A 114 -18.42 -7.26 4.26
N ARG A 115 -18.66 -7.53 5.55
CA ARG A 115 -19.34 -8.75 5.99
C ARG A 115 -20.79 -8.82 5.50
N ASN A 116 -21.53 -7.71 5.61
CA ASN A 116 -22.93 -7.63 5.23
C ASN A 116 -23.15 -7.75 3.72
N SER A 117 -22.28 -7.15 2.92
CA SER A 117 -22.35 -7.21 1.46
C SER A 117 -21.87 -8.56 0.89
N GLY A 118 -21.02 -9.28 1.61
CA GLY A 118 -20.31 -10.46 1.10
C GLY A 118 -19.33 -10.16 -0.03
N LYS A 119 -19.04 -8.87 -0.29
CA LYS A 119 -18.13 -8.47 -1.36
C LYS A 119 -16.66 -8.41 -0.87
N THR A 120 -15.74 -8.53 -1.81
CA THR A 120 -14.32 -8.42 -1.54
C THR A 120 -13.98 -6.96 -1.18
N TYR A 121 -13.23 -6.77 -0.10
CA TYR A 121 -12.51 -5.54 0.21
C TYR A 121 -11.01 -5.85 0.25
N MET A 122 -10.20 -4.96 -0.33
CA MET A 122 -8.74 -5.02 -0.24
C MET A 122 -8.16 -3.63 0.00
N MET A 123 -7.29 -3.48 0.99
CA MET A 123 -6.46 -2.28 1.11
C MET A 123 -5.25 -2.39 0.17
N MET A 124 -5.02 -1.35 -0.61
CA MET A 124 -3.97 -1.31 -1.63
C MET A 124 -2.64 -0.82 -1.03
N GLU A 125 -2.10 -1.57 -0.07
CA GLU A 125 -0.83 -1.25 0.58
C GLU A 125 0.36 -1.64 -0.29
N THR A 126 1.02 -0.65 -0.84
CA THR A 126 2.13 -0.82 -1.78
C THR A 126 3.38 -1.42 -1.13
N ALA A 127 3.67 -1.06 0.12
CA ALA A 127 4.91 -1.46 0.80
C ALA A 127 5.10 -2.98 0.92
N VAL A 128 3.99 -3.74 1.03
CA VAL A 128 4.05 -5.21 1.12
C VAL A 128 4.02 -5.93 -0.24
N TYR A 129 4.03 -5.17 -1.33
CA TYR A 129 4.17 -5.68 -2.69
C TYR A 129 5.39 -5.11 -3.42
N THR A 130 6.22 -4.31 -2.74
CA THR A 130 7.51 -3.89 -3.28
C THR A 130 8.40 -5.11 -3.51
N ARG A 131 9.28 -5.04 -4.51
CA ARG A 131 10.23 -6.14 -4.79
C ARG A 131 11.11 -6.47 -3.59
N GLN A 132 11.46 -5.45 -2.79
CA GLN A 132 12.24 -5.61 -1.56
C GLN A 132 11.48 -6.43 -0.52
N PHE A 133 10.18 -6.15 -0.35
CA PHE A 133 9.36 -6.90 0.58
C PHE A 133 9.08 -8.32 0.09
N LEU A 134 8.74 -8.51 -1.18
CA LEU A 134 8.51 -9.84 -1.76
C LEU A 134 9.75 -10.72 -1.63
N TYR A 135 10.94 -10.16 -1.79
CA TYR A 135 12.20 -10.87 -1.57
C TYR A 135 12.43 -11.21 -0.09
N ALA A 136 12.21 -10.25 0.82
CA ALA A 136 12.31 -10.51 2.27
C ALA A 136 11.32 -11.59 2.73
N ARG A 137 10.10 -11.59 2.18
CA ARG A 137 9.10 -12.63 2.42
C ARG A 137 9.56 -14.00 1.94
N GLN A 138 10.21 -14.08 0.77
CA GLN A 138 10.82 -15.32 0.28
C GLN A 138 11.92 -15.81 1.23
N LEU A 139 12.82 -14.93 1.65
CA LEU A 139 13.86 -15.26 2.62
C LEU A 139 13.29 -15.79 3.95
N LYS A 140 12.16 -15.24 4.40
CA LYS A 140 11.44 -15.75 5.58
C LYS A 140 10.90 -17.16 5.33
N GLN A 141 10.24 -17.40 4.19
CA GLN A 141 9.71 -18.72 3.81
C GLN A 141 10.80 -19.77 3.73
N ASP A 142 11.99 -19.39 3.26
CA ASP A 142 13.19 -20.23 3.19
C ASP A 142 13.91 -20.39 4.55
N ASN A 143 13.32 -19.84 5.63
CA ASN A 143 13.85 -19.86 7.00
C ASN A 143 15.25 -19.25 7.13
N VAL A 144 15.61 -18.31 6.29
CA VAL A 144 16.94 -17.67 6.28
C VAL A 144 17.21 -16.90 7.57
N PHE A 145 16.17 -16.24 8.13
CA PHE A 145 16.30 -15.43 9.33
C PHE A 145 16.44 -16.26 10.62
N GLY A 146 15.96 -17.51 10.62
CA GLY A 146 15.70 -18.23 11.86
C GLY A 146 14.59 -17.54 12.66
N LYS A 147 14.70 -17.51 13.98
CA LYS A 147 13.75 -16.78 14.83
C LYS A 147 13.95 -15.27 14.65
N ILE A 148 12.87 -14.57 14.30
CA ILE A 148 12.88 -13.10 14.25
C ILE A 148 12.92 -12.56 15.68
N GLN A 149 13.86 -11.66 15.95
CA GLN A 149 14.12 -11.09 17.26
C GLN A 149 13.57 -9.65 17.40
N PHE A 150 13.60 -8.88 16.31
CA PHE A 150 13.15 -7.50 16.29
C PHE A 150 12.87 -7.04 14.86
N LEU A 151 11.96 -6.10 14.70
CA LEU A 151 11.60 -5.50 13.43
C LEU A 151 11.60 -3.98 13.54
N ARG A 152 12.00 -3.30 12.48
CA ARG A 152 12.01 -1.84 12.43
C ARG A 152 11.50 -1.35 11.09
N GLY A 153 10.67 -0.30 11.10
CA GLY A 153 10.15 0.36 9.90
C GLY A 153 10.26 1.86 9.99
N ALA A 154 10.43 2.50 8.86
CA ALA A 154 10.36 3.95 8.80
C ALA A 154 9.79 4.41 7.46
N HIS A 155 9.06 5.52 7.50
CA HIS A 155 8.60 6.20 6.30
C HIS A 155 8.77 7.71 6.49
N TYR A 156 9.61 8.30 5.69
CA TYR A 156 9.87 9.74 5.68
C TYR A 156 9.31 10.34 4.39
N GLN A 157 8.62 11.46 4.52
CA GLN A 157 8.04 12.16 3.40
C GLN A 157 7.83 13.62 3.78
N ASP A 158 7.98 14.53 2.83
CA ASP A 158 7.60 15.92 2.97
C ASP A 158 6.32 16.16 2.17
N MET A 159 5.25 16.55 2.87
CA MET A 159 3.92 16.81 2.29
C MET A 159 3.65 18.30 2.12
N GLU A 160 4.67 19.14 2.10
CA GLU A 160 4.54 20.57 1.88
C GLU A 160 3.88 20.83 0.51
N HIS A 161 2.88 21.69 0.47
CA HIS A 161 2.07 22.01 -0.73
C HIS A 161 1.22 20.87 -1.31
N TRP A 162 1.08 19.75 -0.60
CA TRP A 162 0.13 18.71 -0.94
C TRP A 162 -1.32 19.16 -0.68
N PRO A 163 -2.35 18.44 -1.14
CA PRO A 163 -3.75 18.81 -0.91
C PRO A 163 -4.04 19.18 0.55
N PRO A 164 -4.93 20.16 0.81
CA PRO A 164 -5.09 20.76 2.13
C PRO A 164 -5.36 19.81 3.29
N TYR A 165 -5.96 18.63 3.02
CA TYR A 165 -6.20 17.63 4.07
C TYR A 165 -4.92 17.00 4.63
N TRP A 166 -3.77 17.16 3.97
CA TRP A 166 -2.48 16.72 4.49
C TRP A 166 -1.90 17.68 5.53
N ALA A 167 -2.26 18.96 5.48
CA ALA A 167 -1.65 19.99 6.30
C ALA A 167 -1.77 19.68 7.80
N GLY A 168 -0.64 19.31 8.42
CA GLY A 168 -0.57 18.95 9.84
C GLY A 168 -1.15 17.58 10.21
N LEU A 169 -1.40 16.70 9.23
CA LEU A 169 -1.84 15.34 9.50
C LEU A 169 -0.87 14.65 10.47
N PRO A 170 -1.37 14.04 11.56
CA PRO A 170 -0.52 13.29 12.49
C PRO A 170 0.25 12.19 11.74
N PRO A 171 1.58 12.10 11.88
CA PRO A 171 2.39 11.14 11.13
C PRO A 171 1.90 9.71 11.25
N MET A 172 1.51 9.26 12.44
CA MET A 172 1.02 7.89 12.64
C MET A 172 -0.39 7.63 12.07
N TRP A 173 -1.14 8.64 11.64
CA TRP A 173 -2.39 8.42 10.88
C TRP A 173 -2.13 7.93 9.45
N TYR A 174 -0.91 8.08 8.98
CA TYR A 174 -0.47 7.59 7.68
C TYR A 174 0.83 6.78 7.81
N ALA A 175 0.84 5.79 8.69
CA ALA A 175 2.01 4.97 8.99
C ALA A 175 1.97 3.57 8.37
N THR A 176 0.95 3.23 7.59
CA THR A 176 0.77 1.89 7.03
C THR A 176 1.98 1.39 6.25
N HIS A 177 2.62 2.24 5.44
CA HIS A 177 3.84 1.86 4.70
C HIS A 177 5.01 1.43 5.58
N ALA A 178 5.07 1.92 6.82
CA ALA A 178 6.11 1.54 7.78
C ALA A 178 5.68 0.41 8.73
N VAL A 179 4.38 0.31 9.03
CA VAL A 179 3.81 -0.69 9.95
C VAL A 179 3.55 -2.02 9.23
N SER A 180 2.91 -1.96 8.06
CA SER A 180 2.43 -3.15 7.36
C SER A 180 3.53 -4.15 6.99
N PRO A 181 4.74 -3.76 6.51
CA PRO A 181 5.80 -4.71 6.24
C PRO A 181 6.21 -5.53 7.46
N LEU A 182 6.20 -4.90 8.64
CA LEU A 182 6.62 -5.54 9.89
C LEU A 182 5.57 -6.55 10.36
N LEU A 183 4.29 -6.15 10.38
CA LEU A 183 3.20 -7.03 10.78
C LEU A 183 2.97 -8.16 9.76
N ALA A 184 3.15 -7.88 8.48
CA ALA A 184 3.08 -8.88 7.41
C ALA A 184 4.21 -9.92 7.49
N ILE A 185 5.45 -9.49 7.80
CA ILE A 185 6.57 -10.42 8.04
C ILE A 185 6.36 -11.21 9.32
N ALA A 186 5.88 -10.58 10.39
CA ALA A 186 5.60 -11.27 11.65
C ALA A 186 4.35 -12.17 11.58
N GLU A 187 3.47 -11.97 10.59
CA GLU A 187 2.17 -12.66 10.44
C GLU A 187 1.30 -12.53 11.69
N THR A 188 1.29 -11.34 12.28
CA THR A 188 0.61 -11.06 13.54
C THR A 188 0.09 -9.62 13.56
N ARG A 189 -0.42 -9.20 14.71
CA ARG A 189 -0.93 -7.85 14.95
C ARG A 189 -0.27 -7.21 16.16
N ALA A 190 -0.38 -5.89 16.27
CA ALA A 190 0.00 -5.17 17.47
C ALA A 190 -1.10 -5.33 18.56
N VAL A 191 -0.67 -5.48 19.81
CA VAL A 191 -1.56 -5.56 20.98
C VAL A 191 -1.35 -4.41 21.97
N LYS A 192 -0.21 -3.72 21.86
CA LYS A 192 0.12 -2.56 22.68
C LYS A 192 1.03 -1.62 21.90
N VAL A 193 0.86 -0.32 22.11
CA VAL A 193 1.69 0.71 21.51
C VAL A 193 2.08 1.76 22.53
N HIS A 194 3.33 2.23 22.43
CA HIS A 194 3.81 3.46 23.03
C HIS A 194 4.34 4.35 21.91
N CYS A 195 3.86 5.60 21.86
CA CYS A 195 4.23 6.56 20.83
C CYS A 195 4.77 7.83 21.48
N PHE A 196 5.82 8.39 20.90
CA PHE A 196 6.42 9.64 21.29
C PHE A 196 6.47 10.58 20.08
N GLY A 197 6.01 11.82 20.29
CA GLY A 197 6.19 12.90 19.35
C GLY A 197 7.55 13.57 19.55
N SER A 198 8.13 14.12 18.49
CA SER A 198 9.43 14.81 18.53
C SER A 198 9.44 15.99 17.55
N GLY A 199 10.19 17.02 17.91
CA GLY A 199 10.30 18.28 17.16
C GLY A 199 9.09 19.19 17.36
N ASP A 200 9.10 20.30 16.64
CA ASP A 200 8.07 21.33 16.73
C ASP A 200 7.44 21.58 15.35
N MET A 201 6.15 21.36 15.24
CA MET A 201 5.37 21.69 14.06
C MET A 201 5.07 23.19 14.01
N ARG A 202 5.11 23.80 12.82
CA ARG A 202 4.72 25.21 12.64
C ARG A 202 3.27 25.43 13.07
N ASP A 203 2.97 26.57 13.67
CA ASP A 203 1.65 26.89 14.21
C ASP A 203 0.51 26.81 13.18
N GLU A 204 0.76 27.19 11.94
CA GLU A 204 -0.24 27.12 10.87
C GLU A 204 -0.64 25.68 10.50
N LEU A 205 0.25 24.70 10.74
CA LEU A 205 -0.05 23.29 10.50
C LEU A 205 -0.76 22.61 11.67
N HIS A 206 -0.65 23.16 12.89
CA HIS A 206 -1.37 22.63 14.06
C HIS A 206 -2.90 22.72 13.95
N LYS A 207 -3.40 23.73 13.22
CA LYS A 207 -4.81 24.15 13.30
C LYS A 207 -5.81 23.07 12.94
N GLN A 208 -5.48 22.22 11.98
CA GLN A 208 -6.45 21.26 11.44
C GLN A 208 -6.61 20.03 12.31
N TYR A 209 -5.53 19.48 12.83
CA TYR A 209 -5.52 18.21 13.55
C TYR A 209 -5.01 18.33 14.99
N GLY A 210 -4.49 19.46 15.39
CA GLY A 210 -3.97 19.69 16.75
C GLY A 210 -2.68 18.93 17.07
N ASN A 211 -1.99 18.37 16.05
CA ASN A 211 -0.75 17.64 16.24
C ASN A 211 0.46 18.59 16.27
N PRO A 212 1.21 18.68 17.39
CA PRO A 212 2.37 19.55 17.49
C PRO A 212 3.68 18.93 16.98
N TYR A 213 3.69 17.66 16.57
CA TYR A 213 4.91 16.93 16.28
C TYR A 213 5.09 16.61 14.79
N PRO A 214 6.20 16.98 14.16
CA PRO A 214 6.53 16.59 12.78
C PRO A 214 7.02 15.15 12.67
N VAL A 215 7.52 14.57 13.76
CA VAL A 215 8.02 13.20 13.83
C VAL A 215 7.29 12.45 14.94
N GLU A 216 6.86 11.24 14.64
CA GLU A 216 6.32 10.32 15.64
C GLU A 216 7.05 8.98 15.57
N THR A 217 7.48 8.47 16.74
CA THR A 217 8.13 7.16 16.86
C THR A 217 7.33 6.30 17.81
N SER A 218 7.00 5.09 17.38
CA SER A 218 6.20 4.13 18.13
C SER A 218 6.94 2.82 18.33
N ILE A 219 6.77 2.25 19.52
CA ILE A 219 7.12 0.85 19.81
C ILE A 219 5.83 0.07 19.96
N PHE A 220 5.68 -0.98 19.15
CA PHE A 220 4.56 -1.90 19.21
C PHE A 220 5.00 -3.22 19.85
N GLN A 221 4.23 -3.70 20.81
CA GLN A 221 4.27 -5.08 21.25
C GLN A 221 3.32 -5.90 20.38
N LEU A 222 3.82 -7.00 19.84
CA LEU A 222 3.06 -7.84 18.94
C LEU A 222 2.33 -8.97 19.71
N ASP A 223 1.28 -9.52 19.09
CA ASP A 223 0.56 -10.71 19.60
C ASP A 223 1.40 -11.99 19.35
N MET A 224 2.66 -11.89 19.75
CA MET A 224 3.65 -12.95 19.74
C MET A 224 4.56 -12.81 20.97
N PRO A 225 4.90 -13.92 21.65
CA PRO A 225 5.78 -13.86 22.82
C PRO A 225 7.12 -13.21 22.48
N ASN A 226 7.49 -12.16 23.22
CA ASN A 226 8.80 -11.51 23.16
C ASN A 226 9.17 -10.88 21.80
N LEU A 227 8.18 -10.49 20.99
CA LEU A 227 8.43 -9.76 19.75
C LEU A 227 7.85 -8.35 19.83
N SER A 228 8.69 -7.37 19.54
CA SER A 228 8.31 -5.96 19.41
C SER A 228 8.87 -5.36 18.14
N THR A 229 8.35 -4.23 17.74
CA THR A 229 8.77 -3.50 16.55
C THR A 229 8.80 -2.00 16.81
N GLU A 230 9.74 -1.30 16.17
CA GLU A 230 9.84 0.14 16.14
C GLU A 230 9.36 0.69 14.80
N VAL A 231 8.61 1.79 14.84
CA VAL A 231 8.17 2.51 13.64
C VAL A 231 8.40 4.00 13.81
N THR A 232 9.05 4.64 12.85
CA THR A 232 9.20 6.10 12.81
C THR A 232 8.57 6.67 11.54
N ARG A 233 7.76 7.72 11.71
CA ARG A 233 7.07 8.39 10.61
C ARG A 233 7.26 9.90 10.65
N THR A 234 7.47 10.53 9.48
CA THR A 234 7.45 11.99 9.32
C THR A 234 6.61 12.39 8.12
N LEU A 235 6.01 13.57 8.19
CA LEU A 235 5.23 14.17 7.10
C LEU A 235 5.65 15.61 6.78
N PHE A 236 6.34 16.27 7.72
CA PHE A 236 6.74 17.67 7.60
C PHE A 236 8.04 17.93 8.32
N HIS A 237 8.74 19.00 7.95
CA HIS A 237 9.90 19.59 8.65
C HIS A 237 11.09 18.63 8.84
N CYS A 238 11.14 17.56 8.10
CA CYS A 238 12.33 16.72 8.03
C CYS A 238 12.89 16.80 6.62
N ALA A 239 14.10 17.33 6.49
CA ALA A 239 14.80 17.49 5.20
C ALA A 239 15.28 16.12 4.66
N ARG A 240 14.34 15.20 4.51
CA ARG A 240 14.53 13.86 3.97
C ARG A 240 13.53 13.63 2.83
N PRO A 241 14.00 13.38 1.61
CA PRO A 241 13.12 13.00 0.52
C PRO A 241 12.35 11.70 0.86
N TYR A 242 11.35 11.39 0.05
CA TYR A 242 10.56 10.17 0.19
C TYR A 242 11.43 8.95 0.47
N MET A 243 11.06 8.17 1.47
CA MET A 243 11.75 6.95 1.86
C MET A 243 10.78 6.00 2.55
N GLU A 244 10.64 4.82 2.02
CA GLU A 244 10.10 3.66 2.72
C GLU A 244 11.27 2.75 3.13
N SER A 245 11.23 2.22 4.34
CA SER A 245 12.26 1.30 4.80
C SER A 245 11.73 0.29 5.80
N PHE A 246 12.33 -0.89 5.82
CA PHE A 246 12.12 -1.86 6.88
C PHE A 246 13.38 -2.70 7.11
N VAL A 247 13.50 -3.19 8.32
CA VAL A 247 14.64 -3.99 8.80
C VAL A 247 14.10 -5.20 9.55
N ILE A 248 14.69 -6.36 9.30
CA ILE A 248 14.39 -7.63 9.95
C ILE A 248 15.65 -8.12 10.64
N TYR A 249 15.63 -8.18 11.97
CA TYR A 249 16.71 -8.75 12.77
C TYR A 249 16.33 -10.18 13.17
N GLY A 250 16.95 -11.16 12.52
CA GLY A 250 16.79 -12.57 12.82
C GLY A 250 18.00 -13.17 13.53
N GLU A 251 17.84 -14.36 14.04
CA GLU A 251 18.87 -15.09 14.75
C GLU A 251 20.06 -15.49 13.87
N ASN A 252 19.78 -15.83 12.60
CA ASN A 252 20.76 -16.31 11.64
C ASN A 252 21.12 -15.30 10.56
N ALA A 253 20.21 -14.36 10.27
CA ALA A 253 20.42 -13.33 9.27
C ALA A 253 19.63 -12.06 9.61
N CYS A 254 20.14 -10.93 9.12
CA CYS A 254 19.43 -9.65 9.16
C CYS A 254 19.28 -9.10 7.75
N TYR A 255 18.11 -8.54 7.47
CA TYR A 255 17.82 -7.85 6.22
C TYR A 255 17.55 -6.38 6.50
N GLU A 256 18.33 -5.51 5.88
CA GLU A 256 18.24 -4.07 6.09
C GLU A 256 18.00 -3.36 4.75
N TRP A 257 16.79 -2.90 4.54
CA TRP A 257 16.47 -1.96 3.47
C TRP A 257 16.19 -0.60 4.10
N GLN A 258 17.18 0.27 4.13
CA GLN A 258 17.16 1.54 4.86
C GLN A 258 17.12 2.76 3.93
N MET A 259 17.50 2.59 2.67
CA MET A 259 17.54 3.64 1.66
C MET A 259 16.74 3.18 0.46
N GLU A 260 15.75 3.95 0.06
CA GLU A 260 14.80 3.54 -0.99
C GLU A 260 15.48 3.18 -2.31
N ASP A 261 16.43 3.99 -2.75
CA ASP A 261 17.14 3.81 -4.03
C ASP A 261 18.35 2.85 -3.94
N GLU A 262 18.65 2.33 -2.73
CA GLU A 262 19.80 1.46 -2.52
C GLU A 262 19.36 -0.01 -2.40
N PRO A 263 20.21 -0.94 -2.87
CA PRO A 263 19.97 -2.35 -2.61
C PRO A 263 19.98 -2.65 -1.11
N PRO A 264 19.09 -3.55 -0.63
CA PRO A 264 19.12 -3.99 0.75
C PRO A 264 20.42 -4.70 1.09
N ALA A 265 20.83 -4.63 2.36
CA ALA A 265 21.91 -5.44 2.90
C ALA A 265 21.34 -6.70 3.55
N LEU A 266 21.90 -7.86 3.20
CA LEU A 266 21.61 -9.15 3.83
C LEU A 266 22.86 -9.61 4.57
N PHE A 267 22.81 -9.55 5.90
CA PHE A 267 23.85 -10.08 6.78
C PHE A 267 23.52 -11.53 7.12
N ARG A 268 24.53 -12.40 7.07
CA ARG A 268 24.42 -13.78 7.51
C ARG A 268 25.44 -14.06 8.59
N ALA A 269 25.03 -14.73 9.65
CA ALA A 269 25.89 -15.13 10.74
C ALA A 269 26.26 -16.60 10.63
N SER A 270 27.51 -16.94 10.97
CA SER A 270 27.92 -18.33 11.12
C SER A 270 27.11 -19.04 12.24
N PRO A 271 27.00 -20.37 12.21
CA PRO A 271 26.42 -21.13 13.32
C PRO A 271 27.07 -20.79 14.67
N ILE A 272 26.29 -20.88 15.73
CA ILE A 272 26.81 -20.71 17.09
C ILE A 272 27.62 -21.94 17.46
N VAL A 273 28.94 -21.76 17.73
CA VAL A 273 29.83 -22.80 18.21
C VAL A 273 30.37 -22.36 19.56
N PRO A 274 30.22 -23.18 20.63
CA PRO A 274 30.71 -22.85 21.96
C PRO A 274 32.19 -22.46 21.95
N GLY A 275 32.54 -21.34 22.56
CA GLY A 275 33.93 -20.86 22.66
C GLY A 275 34.48 -20.20 21.39
N GLN A 276 33.68 -20.03 20.35
CA GLN A 276 34.07 -19.34 19.12
C GLN A 276 33.26 -18.06 18.92
N LEU A 277 33.89 -17.04 18.34
CA LEU A 277 33.18 -15.82 17.88
C LEU A 277 32.39 -16.14 16.60
N ARG A 278 31.22 -15.54 16.47
CA ARG A 278 30.46 -15.62 15.22
C ARG A 278 31.11 -14.77 14.14
N HIS A 279 31.18 -15.30 12.95
CA HIS A 279 31.56 -14.56 11.75
C HIS A 279 30.32 -14.08 11.01
N PHE A 280 30.43 -12.91 10.37
CA PHE A 280 29.35 -12.30 9.60
C PHE A 280 29.81 -12.04 8.18
N THR A 281 28.93 -12.30 7.24
CA THR A 281 29.08 -11.89 5.84
C THR A 281 27.97 -10.91 5.49
N VAL A 282 28.21 -10.06 4.50
CA VAL A 282 27.21 -9.13 3.98
C VAL A 282 27.10 -9.27 2.47
N GLU A 283 25.89 -9.35 1.99
CA GLU A 283 25.52 -9.33 0.58
C GLU A 283 24.62 -8.13 0.31
N ARG A 284 24.65 -7.61 -0.91
CA ARG A 284 23.73 -6.56 -1.37
C ARG A 284 22.94 -7.09 -2.57
N PRO A 285 21.92 -7.91 -2.32
CA PRO A 285 21.12 -8.51 -3.38
C PRO A 285 20.32 -7.44 -4.12
N VAL A 286 20.10 -7.66 -5.41
CA VAL A 286 19.10 -6.92 -6.18
C VAL A 286 17.81 -7.74 -6.16
N PRO A 287 16.77 -7.30 -5.41
CA PRO A 287 15.52 -8.04 -5.33
C PRO A 287 14.88 -8.20 -6.71
N PRO A 288 14.44 -9.42 -7.08
CA PRO A 288 13.74 -9.63 -8.34
C PRO A 288 12.37 -8.91 -8.33
N ASP A 289 11.95 -8.45 -9.51
CA ASP A 289 10.66 -7.74 -9.66
C ASP A 289 9.43 -8.65 -9.55
N ARG A 290 9.63 -9.95 -9.48
CA ARG A 290 8.60 -11.00 -9.36
C ARG A 290 7.52 -10.91 -10.44
N ALA A 291 7.88 -10.42 -11.63
CA ALA A 291 7.00 -10.40 -12.80
C ALA A 291 6.52 -11.82 -13.20
N ASP A 292 7.24 -12.86 -12.77
CA ASP A 292 6.85 -14.26 -12.89
C ASP A 292 5.49 -14.59 -12.25
N LEU A 293 5.09 -13.86 -11.23
CA LEU A 293 3.80 -14.02 -10.53
C LEU A 293 2.60 -13.38 -11.26
N LEU A 294 2.85 -12.66 -12.35
CA LEU A 294 1.84 -11.86 -13.05
C LEU A 294 1.52 -12.44 -14.42
N PRO A 295 0.30 -12.24 -14.94
CA PRO A 295 -0.03 -12.54 -16.31
C PRO A 295 0.84 -11.70 -17.28
N PRO A 296 1.21 -12.24 -18.44
CA PRO A 296 2.16 -11.60 -19.37
C PRO A 296 1.82 -10.15 -19.71
N GLU A 297 0.53 -9.82 -19.82
CA GLU A 297 0.00 -8.54 -20.28
C GLU A 297 0.39 -7.38 -19.35
N ILE A 298 0.48 -7.65 -18.03
CA ILE A 298 0.78 -6.61 -17.03
C ILE A 298 2.18 -6.69 -16.43
N ARG A 299 3.03 -7.65 -16.84
CA ARG A 299 4.41 -7.79 -16.34
C ARG A 299 5.27 -6.56 -16.56
N LYS A 300 5.06 -5.85 -17.64
CA LYS A 300 5.80 -4.62 -17.97
C LYS A 300 5.70 -3.54 -16.89
N TYR A 301 4.60 -3.53 -16.13
CA TYR A 301 4.33 -2.55 -15.07
C TYR A 301 5.10 -2.80 -13.77
N THR A 302 5.86 -3.88 -13.63
CA THR A 302 6.80 -4.06 -12.51
C THR A 302 8.04 -3.17 -12.63
N ARG A 303 8.24 -2.52 -13.76
CA ARG A 303 9.36 -1.61 -14.05
C ARG A 303 8.83 -0.23 -14.39
N ARG A 304 9.70 0.78 -14.32
CA ARG A 304 9.35 2.12 -14.79
C ARG A 304 8.93 2.05 -16.25
N PHE A 305 7.73 2.50 -16.52
CA PHE A 305 7.15 2.54 -17.83
C PHE A 305 6.55 3.92 -18.08
N ILE A 306 7.03 4.62 -19.10
CA ILE A 306 6.42 5.87 -19.59
C ILE A 306 5.48 5.46 -20.70
N TYR A 307 4.19 5.78 -20.56
CA TYR A 307 3.16 5.35 -21.48
C TYR A 307 3.42 5.89 -22.90
N THR A 308 3.60 7.21 -23.05
CA THR A 308 4.17 7.88 -24.21
C THR A 308 4.79 9.22 -23.80
N ASP A 309 5.70 9.77 -24.61
CA ASP A 309 6.28 11.08 -24.35
C ASP A 309 5.21 12.20 -24.33
N LYS A 310 4.12 12.03 -25.09
CA LYS A 310 3.03 13.00 -25.15
C LYS A 310 2.17 12.98 -23.89
N GLU A 311 2.08 11.85 -23.21
CA GLU A 311 1.21 11.62 -22.06
C GLU A 311 2.01 11.63 -20.74
N LYS A 312 3.28 11.94 -20.80
CA LYS A 312 4.18 12.03 -19.64
C LYS A 312 3.65 12.90 -18.49
N HIS A 313 2.83 13.91 -18.82
CA HIS A 313 2.20 14.79 -17.84
C HIS A 313 0.97 14.17 -17.14
N LEU A 314 0.38 13.12 -17.70
CA LEU A 314 -0.82 12.46 -17.15
C LEU A 314 -0.46 11.42 -16.10
N SER A 315 0.64 10.74 -16.33
CA SER A 315 1.10 9.73 -15.40
C SER A 315 2.56 9.44 -15.67
N ILE A 316 3.33 9.97 -14.85
CA ILE A 316 4.73 10.16 -15.09
C ILE A 316 5.49 8.86 -15.21
N GLU A 317 5.18 7.88 -14.37
CA GLU A 317 5.94 6.62 -14.32
C GLU A 317 5.00 5.45 -14.01
N GLN A 318 4.42 4.88 -15.05
CA GLN A 318 3.54 3.72 -14.88
C GLN A 318 4.30 2.52 -14.34
N GLY A 319 3.73 1.89 -13.31
CA GLY A 319 4.21 0.61 -12.77
C GLY A 319 5.47 0.67 -11.92
N GLY A 320 6.40 1.58 -12.20
CA GLY A 320 7.66 1.70 -11.45
C GLY A 320 7.50 2.36 -10.08
N GLY A 321 6.39 3.04 -9.83
CA GLY A 321 6.07 3.60 -8.53
C GLY A 321 6.02 2.54 -7.44
N HIS A 322 6.49 2.89 -6.24
CA HIS A 322 6.59 1.96 -5.13
C HIS A 322 7.22 0.61 -5.55
N HIS A 323 8.38 0.70 -6.22
CA HIS A 323 9.22 -0.46 -6.58
C HIS A 323 8.49 -1.59 -7.34
N GLY A 324 7.52 -1.22 -8.19
CA GLY A 324 6.80 -2.16 -9.05
C GLY A 324 5.65 -2.90 -8.38
N SER A 325 5.14 -2.39 -7.27
CA SER A 325 4.05 -3.02 -6.49
C SER A 325 2.67 -2.95 -7.17
N HIS A 326 2.40 -1.92 -7.98
CA HIS A 326 1.07 -1.65 -8.51
C HIS A 326 0.44 -2.83 -9.30
N PRO A 327 1.13 -3.50 -10.25
CA PRO A 327 0.53 -4.62 -10.97
C PRO A 327 0.26 -5.82 -10.06
N HIS A 328 1.07 -6.04 -9.01
CA HIS A 328 0.82 -7.08 -8.03
C HIS A 328 -0.45 -6.82 -7.22
N LEU A 329 -0.66 -5.56 -6.79
CA LEU A 329 -1.88 -5.14 -6.07
C LEU A 329 -3.13 -5.32 -6.93
N VAL A 330 -3.09 -4.82 -8.18
CA VAL A 330 -4.20 -4.97 -9.12
C VAL A 330 -4.50 -6.45 -9.36
N HIS A 331 -3.47 -7.26 -9.61
CA HIS A 331 -3.63 -8.68 -9.85
C HIS A 331 -4.24 -9.41 -8.64
N GLU A 332 -3.74 -9.15 -7.43
CA GLU A 332 -4.30 -9.76 -6.21
C GLU A 332 -5.76 -9.38 -6.00
N PHE A 333 -6.12 -8.10 -6.18
CA PHE A 333 -7.51 -7.67 -6.07
C PHE A 333 -8.41 -8.36 -7.07
N VAL A 334 -8.06 -8.34 -8.36
CA VAL A 334 -8.83 -8.96 -9.43
C VAL A 334 -8.95 -10.47 -9.22
N ARG A 335 -7.84 -11.15 -8.94
CA ARG A 335 -7.84 -12.61 -8.73
C ARG A 335 -8.62 -13.04 -7.50
N SER A 336 -8.57 -12.25 -6.43
CA SER A 336 -9.37 -12.56 -5.24
C SER A 336 -10.88 -12.58 -5.52
N ILE A 337 -11.34 -11.70 -6.41
CA ILE A 337 -12.75 -11.67 -6.85
C ILE A 337 -13.05 -12.87 -7.77
N VAL A 338 -12.26 -13.04 -8.82
CA VAL A 338 -12.45 -14.10 -9.82
C VAL A 338 -12.39 -15.50 -9.18
N GLU A 339 -11.50 -15.70 -8.23
CA GLU A 339 -11.32 -16.97 -7.50
C GLU A 339 -12.27 -17.13 -6.31
N ASN A 340 -13.07 -16.11 -6.01
CA ASN A 340 -13.96 -16.07 -4.84
C ASN A 340 -13.23 -16.40 -3.53
N ARG A 341 -12.06 -15.79 -3.33
CA ARG A 341 -11.24 -15.95 -2.13
C ARG A 341 -10.99 -14.61 -1.45
N LYS A 342 -10.55 -14.65 -0.22
CA LYS A 342 -10.08 -13.45 0.46
C LYS A 342 -8.78 -12.95 -0.17
N PRO A 343 -8.61 -11.63 -0.38
CA PRO A 343 -7.32 -11.06 -0.71
C PRO A 343 -6.40 -11.13 0.51
N TRP A 344 -5.10 -11.04 0.28
CA TRP A 344 -4.14 -11.07 1.38
C TRP A 344 -4.34 -9.93 2.37
N ILE A 345 -4.69 -8.72 1.88
CA ILE A 345 -4.96 -7.55 2.74
C ILE A 345 -6.48 -7.31 2.79
N ASP A 346 -7.21 -8.26 3.39
CA ASP A 346 -8.65 -8.12 3.59
C ASP A 346 -8.99 -7.04 4.64
N ALA A 347 -10.27 -6.78 4.87
CA ALA A 347 -10.71 -5.73 5.78
C ALA A 347 -10.21 -5.92 7.22
N VAL A 348 -10.05 -7.16 7.69
CA VAL A 348 -9.55 -7.43 9.04
C VAL A 348 -8.04 -7.22 9.11
N THR A 349 -7.31 -7.70 8.12
CA THR A 349 -5.86 -7.50 8.00
C THR A 349 -5.54 -6.00 7.91
N ALA A 350 -6.23 -5.27 7.03
CA ALA A 350 -6.06 -3.84 6.87
C ALA A 350 -6.33 -3.05 8.16
N ALA A 351 -7.37 -3.43 8.90
CA ALA A 351 -7.71 -2.78 10.17
C ALA A 351 -6.71 -3.08 11.31
N ASN A 352 -5.93 -4.15 11.20
CA ASN A 352 -4.86 -4.49 12.15
C ASN A 352 -3.55 -3.77 11.83
N TRP A 353 -3.39 -3.28 10.62
CA TRP A 353 -2.20 -2.55 10.15
C TRP A 353 -2.39 -1.04 10.28
#